data_248f4a7460dbc0ac7472c363349b0b2f
#
_entry.id   248f4a7460dbc0ac7472c363349b0b2f
#
_cell.length_a   1.000
_cell.length_b   1.000
_cell.length_c   1.000
_cell.angle_alpha   90.00
_cell.angle_beta   90.00
_cell.angle_gamma   90.00
#
_symmetry.space_group_name_H-M   'P 1'
#
loop_
_entity.id
_entity.type
_entity.pdbx_description
1 polymer ?
#
loop_
_entity_poly.entity_id
_entity_poly.type
_entity_poly.pdbx_seq_one_letter_code
_entity_poly.pdbx_strand_id
1 'polypeptide(L)'
;MLLIAFALAVVVQLVGLYWPSPPAAVSALAGWDKVTHALMFGLPVLAGLAGGLSRVPLVLVSVAHAPVSEWLQGSVLPHRSADWRDVLADLAGIVVAVALWSVIGGQDRARSGARSGT
;
A
#
# COMPACT_ATOMS: atom_id res chain seq x y z
N MET A 1 1.84 -18.86 -1.55
CA MET A 1 2.20 -17.91 -2.62
C MET A 1 1.83 -16.48 -2.28
N LEU A 2 0.56 -16.17 -1.99
CA LEU A 2 0.11 -14.78 -1.73
C LEU A 2 0.67 -14.15 -0.46
N LEU A 3 0.91 -14.92 0.60
CA LEU A 3 1.60 -14.41 1.79
C LEU A 3 3.08 -14.12 1.55
N ILE A 4 3.72 -14.85 0.63
CA ILE A 4 5.07 -14.52 0.18
C ILE A 4 5.05 -13.21 -0.62
N ALA A 5 4.08 -13.03 -1.51
CA ALA A 5 3.89 -11.77 -2.23
C ALA A 5 3.67 -10.60 -1.27
N PHE A 6 2.86 -10.80 -0.22
CA PHE A 6 2.67 -9.81 0.85
C PHE A 6 3.99 -9.47 1.55
N ALA A 7 4.75 -10.48 1.97
CA ALA A 7 6.03 -10.26 2.65
C ALA A 7 7.03 -9.50 1.75
N LEU A 8 7.11 -9.87 0.46
CA LEU A 8 7.95 -9.15 -0.51
C LEU A 8 7.49 -7.72 -0.72
N ALA A 9 6.18 -7.47 -0.82
CA ALA A 9 5.64 -6.13 -0.95
C ALA A 9 5.97 -5.27 0.28
N VAL A 10 5.89 -5.83 1.49
CA VAL A 10 6.29 -5.13 2.73
C VAL A 10 7.79 -4.83 2.72
N VAL A 11 8.63 -5.76 2.32
CA VAL A 11 10.08 -5.52 2.21
C VAL A 11 10.38 -4.39 1.23
N VAL A 12 9.76 -4.41 0.04
CA VAL A 12 9.92 -3.35 -0.96
C VAL A 12 9.43 -2.00 -0.42
N GLN A 13 8.29 -1.99 0.28
CA GLN A 13 7.77 -0.80 0.95
C GLN A 13 8.78 -0.23 1.95
N LEU A 14 9.29 -1.05 2.87
CA LEU A 14 10.22 -0.60 3.90
C LEU A 14 11.54 -0.11 3.30
N VAL A 15 12.08 -0.83 2.33
CA VAL A 15 13.29 -0.42 1.62
C VAL A 15 13.05 0.91 0.87
N GLY A 16 11.96 1.04 0.15
CA GLY A 16 11.64 2.24 -0.61
C GLY A 16 11.41 3.47 0.26
N LEU A 17 10.68 3.31 1.38
CA LEU A 17 10.40 4.42 2.31
C LEU A 17 11.64 4.84 3.10
N TYR A 18 12.46 3.89 3.54
CA TYR A 18 13.56 4.17 4.48
C TYR A 18 14.93 4.18 3.83
N TRP A 19 15.04 4.04 2.52
CA TRP A 19 16.30 4.26 1.81
C TRP A 19 16.73 5.72 1.97
N PRO A 20 18.00 6.01 2.28
CA PRO A 20 18.45 7.37 2.62
C PRO A 20 18.23 8.41 1.52
N SER A 21 18.25 8.01 0.25
CA SER A 21 18.07 8.92 -0.88
C SER A 21 17.04 8.37 -1.86
N PRO A 22 16.05 9.17 -2.29
CA PRO A 22 15.10 8.71 -3.29
C PRO A 22 15.81 8.41 -4.62
N PRO A 23 15.40 7.37 -5.38
CA PRO A 23 15.94 7.12 -6.70
C PRO A 23 15.74 8.33 -7.62
N ALA A 24 16.78 8.72 -8.37
CA ALA A 24 16.74 9.88 -9.25
C ALA A 24 15.63 9.78 -10.32
N ALA A 25 15.34 8.57 -10.80
CA ALA A 25 14.25 8.33 -11.75
C ALA A 25 12.86 8.66 -11.16
N VAL A 26 12.65 8.47 -9.87
CA VAL A 26 11.38 8.77 -9.18
C VAL A 26 11.22 10.28 -8.97
N SER A 27 12.32 10.96 -8.64
CA SER A 27 12.30 12.41 -8.42
C SER A 27 12.30 13.26 -9.72
N ALA A 28 12.68 12.65 -10.85
CA ALA A 28 12.77 13.35 -12.13
C ALA A 28 11.42 13.61 -12.82
N LEU A 29 10.38 12.83 -12.51
CA LEU A 29 9.06 12.94 -13.13
C LEU A 29 8.05 13.51 -12.14
N ALA A 30 7.41 14.62 -12.50
CA ALA A 30 6.40 15.26 -11.66
C ALA A 30 5.24 14.28 -11.35
N GLY A 31 4.93 14.12 -10.08
CA GLY A 31 3.84 13.26 -9.60
C GLY A 31 4.17 11.76 -9.48
N TRP A 32 5.31 11.29 -10.00
CA TRP A 32 5.72 9.88 -9.86
C TRP A 32 5.99 9.48 -8.41
N ASP A 33 6.47 10.39 -7.60
CA ASP A 33 6.66 10.17 -6.18
C ASP A 33 5.32 9.83 -5.50
N LYS A 34 4.24 10.53 -5.83
CA LYS A 34 2.90 10.25 -5.29
C LYS A 34 2.35 8.90 -5.74
N VAL A 35 2.54 8.54 -7.02
CA VAL A 35 2.18 7.22 -7.55
C VAL A 35 2.97 6.13 -6.84
N THR A 36 4.25 6.34 -6.61
CA THR A 36 5.11 5.39 -5.89
C THR A 36 4.63 5.20 -4.45
N HIS A 37 4.30 6.26 -3.73
CA HIS A 37 3.73 6.20 -2.38
C HIS A 37 2.42 5.41 -2.36
N ALA A 38 1.49 5.73 -3.26
CA ALA A 38 0.22 4.99 -3.36
C ALA A 38 0.43 3.50 -3.62
N LEU A 39 1.36 3.12 -4.49
CA LEU A 39 1.70 1.73 -4.76
C LEU A 39 2.38 1.04 -3.56
N MET A 40 3.31 1.73 -2.89
CA MET A 40 4.00 1.19 -1.73
C MET A 40 3.05 0.83 -0.59
N PHE A 41 1.95 1.55 -0.41
CA PHE A 41 0.95 1.24 0.60
C PHE A 41 -0.18 0.35 0.07
N GLY A 42 -0.59 0.55 -1.17
CA GLY A 42 -1.68 -0.21 -1.78
C GLY A 42 -1.33 -1.66 -2.06
N LEU A 43 -0.13 -1.95 -2.60
CA LEU A 43 0.26 -3.31 -2.95
C LEU A 43 0.39 -4.25 -1.75
N PRO A 44 1.02 -3.88 -0.61
CA PRO A 44 1.02 -4.72 0.57
C PRO A 44 -0.39 -5.00 1.12
N VAL A 45 -1.25 -3.98 1.14
CA VAL A 45 -2.64 -4.16 1.60
C VAL A 45 -3.38 -5.13 0.69
N LEU A 46 -3.31 -4.95 -0.62
CA LEU A 46 -3.98 -5.85 -1.58
C LEU A 46 -3.44 -7.27 -1.47
N ALA A 47 -2.12 -7.45 -1.43
CA ALA A 47 -1.49 -8.76 -1.29
C ALA A 47 -1.83 -9.43 0.05
N GLY A 48 -1.88 -8.68 1.15
CA GLY A 48 -2.26 -9.17 2.46
C GLY A 48 -3.71 -9.65 2.50
N LEU A 49 -4.64 -8.87 1.94
CA LEU A 49 -6.06 -9.26 1.83
C LEU A 49 -6.23 -10.51 0.93
N ALA A 50 -5.54 -10.56 -0.19
CA ALA A 50 -5.55 -11.72 -1.08
C ALA A 50 -4.95 -12.96 -0.41
N GLY A 51 -3.96 -12.79 0.47
CA GLY A 51 -3.36 -13.85 1.27
C GLY A 51 -4.18 -14.30 2.46
N GLY A 52 -5.34 -13.69 2.71
CA GLY A 52 -6.26 -14.07 3.78
C GLY A 52 -6.03 -13.36 5.12
N LEU A 53 -5.22 -12.30 5.15
CA LEU A 53 -5.04 -11.50 6.36
C LEU A 53 -6.32 -10.75 6.70
N SER A 54 -6.58 -10.58 8.00
CA SER A 54 -7.74 -9.85 8.51
C SER A 54 -7.69 -8.38 8.09
N ARG A 55 -8.77 -7.90 7.50
CA ARG A 55 -8.87 -6.54 6.94
C ARG A 55 -8.60 -5.45 7.98
N VAL A 56 -9.25 -5.51 9.13
CA VAL A 56 -9.20 -4.43 10.12
C VAL A 56 -7.79 -4.19 10.66
N PRO A 57 -7.07 -5.17 11.20
CA PRO A 57 -5.72 -4.93 11.70
C PRO A 57 -4.74 -4.55 10.57
N LEU A 58 -4.87 -5.14 9.38
CA LEU A 58 -4.01 -4.81 8.23
C LEU A 58 -4.19 -3.34 7.83
N VAL A 59 -5.42 -2.88 7.68
CA VAL A 59 -5.72 -1.49 7.31
C VAL A 59 -5.30 -0.52 8.41
N LEU A 60 -5.59 -0.83 9.67
CA LEU A 60 -5.20 0.03 10.80
C LEU A 60 -3.69 0.22 10.90
N VAL A 61 -2.92 -0.85 10.77
CA VAL A 61 -1.45 -0.79 10.78
C VAL A 61 -0.94 0.03 9.60
N SER A 62 -1.49 -0.18 8.40
CA SER A 62 -1.09 0.57 7.20
C SER A 62 -1.41 2.05 7.31
N VAL A 63 -2.60 2.40 7.79
CA VAL A 63 -3.03 3.80 7.99
C VAL A 63 -2.17 4.49 9.04
N ALA A 64 -1.82 3.81 10.14
CA ALA A 64 -0.94 4.35 11.16
C ALA A 64 0.51 4.51 10.66
N HIS A 65 0.98 3.59 9.81
CA HIS A 65 2.33 3.64 9.25
C HIS A 65 2.53 4.84 8.30
N ALA A 66 1.50 5.28 7.59
CA ALA A 66 1.61 6.38 6.63
C ALA A 66 2.17 7.67 7.27
N PRO A 67 1.56 8.28 8.29
CA PRO A 67 2.13 9.47 8.91
C PRO A 67 3.43 9.19 9.68
N VAL A 68 3.60 8.00 10.25
CA VAL A 68 4.83 7.62 10.96
C VAL A 68 6.00 7.54 9.98
N SER A 69 5.83 6.92 8.82
CA SER A 69 6.89 6.83 7.81
C SER A 69 7.31 8.22 7.33
N GLU A 70 6.36 9.11 7.12
CA GLU A 70 6.62 10.46 6.66
C GLU A 70 7.38 11.29 7.72
N TRP A 71 6.97 11.14 8.97
CA TRP A 71 7.69 11.78 10.08
C TRP A 71 9.13 11.26 10.20
N LEU A 72 9.34 9.95 10.07
CA LEU A 72 10.67 9.33 10.11
C LEU A 72 11.53 9.79 8.93
N GLN A 73 10.97 9.88 7.72
CA GLN A 73 11.68 10.38 6.55
C GLN A 73 12.18 11.81 6.76
N GLY A 74 11.35 12.69 7.31
CA GLY A 74 11.71 14.08 7.55
C GLY A 74 12.62 14.31 8.76
N SER A 75 12.59 13.43 9.77
CA SER A 75 13.29 13.64 11.04
C SER A 75 14.61 12.86 11.14
N VAL A 76 14.71 11.70 10.52
CA VAL A 76 15.81 10.75 10.71
C VAL A 76 16.66 10.60 9.46
N LEU A 77 16.07 10.65 8.27
CA LEU A 77 16.79 10.42 7.02
C LEU A 77 17.42 11.71 6.48
N PRO A 78 18.74 11.72 6.20
CA PRO A 78 19.48 12.96 5.92
C PRO A 78 19.13 13.64 4.59
N HIS A 79 18.63 12.90 3.60
CA HIS A 79 18.32 13.42 2.25
C HIS A 79 16.84 13.33 1.91
N ARG A 80 16.00 13.26 2.93
CA ARG A 80 14.55 13.19 2.80
C ARG A 80 13.87 14.34 3.54
N SER A 81 12.75 14.79 3.02
CA SER A 81 11.89 15.78 3.67
C SER A 81 10.49 15.21 3.87
N ALA A 82 9.82 15.61 4.94
CA ALA A 82 8.43 15.26 5.16
C ALA A 82 7.53 16.07 4.21
N ASP A 83 6.60 15.37 3.56
CA ASP A 83 5.54 15.97 2.73
C ASP A 83 4.19 15.34 3.10
N TRP A 84 3.29 16.12 3.71
CA TRP A 84 1.96 15.65 4.08
C TRP A 84 1.14 15.12 2.88
N ARG A 85 1.48 15.56 1.65
CA ARG A 85 0.86 15.05 0.42
C ARG A 85 1.23 13.59 0.17
N ASP A 86 2.39 13.14 0.62
CA ASP A 86 2.80 11.74 0.56
C ASP A 86 1.92 10.87 1.47
N VAL A 87 1.56 11.38 2.66
CA VAL A 87 0.57 10.72 3.52
C VAL A 87 -0.77 10.55 2.80
N LEU A 88 -1.23 11.57 2.09
CA LEU A 88 -2.48 11.47 1.31
C LEU A 88 -2.37 10.44 0.17
N ALA A 89 -1.24 10.37 -0.50
CA ALA A 89 -0.98 9.37 -1.53
C ALA A 89 -0.96 7.95 -0.95
N ASP A 90 -0.32 7.76 0.20
CA ASP A 90 -0.30 6.50 0.94
C ASP A 90 -1.72 6.04 1.29
N LEU A 91 -2.51 6.93 1.88
CA LEU A 91 -3.91 6.66 2.26
C LEU A 91 -4.78 6.36 1.03
N ALA A 92 -4.58 7.09 -0.07
CA ALA A 92 -5.28 6.83 -1.33
C ALA A 92 -4.96 5.43 -1.87
N GLY A 93 -3.70 4.99 -1.79
CA GLY A 93 -3.28 3.64 -2.15
C GLY A 93 -3.98 2.56 -1.32
N ILE A 94 -4.08 2.77 -0.01
CA ILE A 94 -4.80 1.86 0.90
C ILE A 94 -6.29 1.78 0.53
N VAL A 95 -6.94 2.91 0.32
CA VAL A 95 -8.37 2.98 -0.05
C VAL A 95 -8.63 2.25 -1.37
N VAL A 96 -7.81 2.51 -2.38
CA VAL A 96 -7.93 1.83 -3.68
C VAL A 96 -7.75 0.32 -3.54
N ALA A 97 -6.77 -0.14 -2.77
CA ALA A 97 -6.55 -1.56 -2.53
C ALA A 97 -7.75 -2.24 -1.87
N VAL A 98 -8.31 -1.63 -0.84
CA VAL A 98 -9.52 -2.13 -0.15
C VAL A 98 -10.72 -2.14 -1.08
N ALA A 99 -10.92 -1.09 -1.88
CA ALA A 99 -12.00 -1.01 -2.85
C ALA A 99 -11.89 -2.09 -3.93
N LEU A 100 -10.70 -2.27 -4.52
CA LEU A 100 -10.44 -3.33 -5.50
C LEU A 100 -10.72 -4.71 -4.93
N TRP A 101 -10.23 -4.99 -3.73
CA TRP A 101 -10.47 -6.27 -3.07
C TRP A 101 -11.97 -6.52 -2.80
N SER A 102 -12.71 -5.49 -2.41
CA SER A 102 -14.16 -5.57 -2.18
C SER A 102 -14.93 -5.88 -3.46
N VAL A 103 -14.53 -5.30 -4.59
CA VAL A 103 -15.13 -5.58 -5.91
C VAL A 103 -14.85 -7.02 -6.35
N ILE A 104 -13.61 -7.48 -6.24
CA ILE A 104 -13.21 -8.86 -6.59
C ILE A 104 -13.98 -9.87 -5.72
N GLY A 105 -14.00 -9.69 -4.42
CA GLY A 105 -14.72 -10.56 -3.48
C GLY A 105 -16.24 -10.56 -3.70
N GLY A 106 -16.81 -9.44 -4.11
CA GLY A 106 -18.23 -9.34 -4.49
C GLY A 106 -18.56 -10.16 -5.75
N GLN A 107 -17.69 -10.12 -6.74
CA GLN A 107 -17.89 -10.89 -7.98
C GLN A 107 -17.82 -12.41 -7.73
N ASP A 108 -16.91 -12.87 -6.89
CA ASP A 108 -16.79 -14.30 -6.56
C ASP A 108 -18.02 -14.81 -5.81
N ARG A 109 -18.58 -14.03 -4.89
CA ARG A 109 -19.83 -14.37 -4.19
C ARG A 109 -21.02 -14.44 -5.15
N ALA A 110 -21.13 -13.52 -6.08
CA ALA A 110 -22.20 -13.51 -7.08
C ALA A 110 -22.13 -14.73 -8.00
N ARG A 111 -20.92 -15.11 -8.44
CA ARG A 111 -20.70 -16.30 -9.27
C ARG A 111 -21.01 -17.60 -8.52
N SER A 112 -20.62 -17.70 -7.25
CA SER A 112 -20.92 -18.87 -6.41
C SER A 112 -22.42 -19.02 -6.15
N GLY A 113 -23.13 -17.92 -5.87
CA GLY A 113 -24.57 -17.92 -5.69
C GLY A 113 -25.34 -18.36 -6.95
N ALA A 114 -24.89 -17.92 -8.13
CA ALA A 114 -25.49 -18.33 -9.40
C ALA A 114 -25.32 -19.82 -9.71
N ARG A 115 -24.21 -20.45 -9.25
CA ARG A 115 -23.95 -21.88 -9.43
C ARG A 115 -24.74 -22.77 -8.47
N SER A 116 -25.08 -22.29 -7.28
CA SER A 116 -25.84 -23.05 -6.28
C SER A 116 -27.36 -22.98 -6.47
N GLY A 117 -27.84 -22.08 -7.32
CA GLY A 117 -29.26 -21.90 -7.63
C GLY A 117 -29.80 -22.75 -8.78
N THR A 118 -28.98 -23.61 -9.36
CA THR A 118 -29.34 -24.57 -10.39
C THR A 118 -29.27 -26.00 -9.82
#